data_5bdacd9aa74491220cff076d2d916743
#
_entry.id   5bdacd9aa74491220cff076d2d916743
#
_cell.length_a   1.000
_cell.length_b   1.000
_cell.length_c   1.000
_cell.angle_alpha   90.00
_cell.angle_beta   90.00
_cell.angle_gamma   90.00
#
_symmetry.space_group_name_H-M   'P 1'
#
loop_
_entity.id
_entity.type
_entity.pdbx_description
1 polymer ?
#
loop_
_entity_poly.entity_id
_entity_poly.type
_entity_poly.pdbx_seq_one_letter_code
_entity_poly.pdbx_strand_id
1 'polypeptide(L)'
;VTQMRPYAGKLQEILENLSTTLDLSENAYSDQREVKNILIVGITSNRGLCGGFNNNIIKRVNQLVEGEYQDMNPMVLCLGKKIKDVVRKTGRNYSNDTLAAVPDIFNELNFENASAIGANLMDLFKSKEFDKIVIVYNSFVNAGVQLVKTEQFLPIVPAVQEGDATGAGDYFFEPSKAEIVEELIPKSLKIQLFKSLLDSSASEHGARMTAMHKA
;
A
#
# COMPACT_ATOMS: atom_id res chain seq x y z
N VAL A 1 15.18 -1.54 3.65
CA VAL A 1 14.51 -0.30 3.22
C VAL A 1 15.32 0.42 2.14
N THR A 2 16.56 0.81 2.40
CA THR A 2 17.40 1.58 1.46
C THR A 2 17.63 0.89 0.11
N GLN A 3 17.71 -0.45 0.07
CA GLN A 3 17.90 -1.20 -1.17
C GLN A 3 16.59 -1.38 -1.97
N MET A 4 15.45 -1.42 -1.29
CA MET A 4 14.15 -1.62 -1.95
C MET A 4 13.58 -0.34 -2.58
N ARG A 5 13.87 0.82 -2.02
CA ARG A 5 13.38 2.11 -2.54
C ARG A 5 13.82 2.39 -3.98
N PRO A 6 15.12 2.23 -4.36
CA PRO A 6 15.54 2.43 -5.75
C PRO A 6 14.88 1.44 -6.71
N TYR A 7 14.73 0.17 -6.29
CA TYR A 7 14.08 -0.85 -7.11
C TYR A 7 12.59 -0.55 -7.34
N ALA A 8 11.86 -0.21 -6.27
CA ALA A 8 10.46 0.17 -6.36
C ALA A 8 10.27 1.44 -7.21
N GLY A 9 11.16 2.44 -7.05
CA GLY A 9 11.15 3.67 -7.85
C GLY A 9 11.40 3.40 -9.34
N LYS A 10 12.37 2.54 -9.67
CA LYS A 10 12.67 2.18 -11.06
C LYS A 10 11.54 1.39 -11.72
N LEU A 11 10.90 0.50 -10.97
CA LEU A 11 9.75 -0.25 -11.45
C LEU A 11 8.55 0.66 -11.73
N GLN A 12 8.32 1.63 -10.85
CA GLN A 12 7.28 2.64 -11.04
C GLN A 12 7.57 3.51 -12.26
N GLU A 13 8.81 3.98 -12.45
CA GLU A 13 9.25 4.72 -13.64
C GLU A 13 9.01 3.92 -14.93
N ILE A 14 9.33 2.61 -14.94
CA ILE A 14 9.07 1.73 -16.09
C ILE A 14 7.57 1.65 -16.37
N LEU A 15 6.74 1.47 -15.33
CA LEU A 15 5.28 1.43 -15.48
C LEU A 15 4.71 2.77 -15.97
N GLU A 16 5.22 3.89 -15.48
CA GLU A 16 4.84 5.22 -15.95
C GLU A 16 5.18 5.41 -17.43
N ASN A 17 6.39 5.02 -17.85
CA ASN A 17 6.82 5.09 -19.26
C ASN A 17 5.99 4.15 -20.15
N LEU A 18 5.64 2.96 -19.67
CA LEU A 18 4.77 2.04 -20.39
C LEU A 18 3.34 2.57 -20.48
N SER A 19 2.84 3.23 -19.43
CA SER A 19 1.49 3.78 -19.39
C SER A 19 1.27 4.91 -20.39
N THR A 20 2.32 5.64 -20.76
CA THR A 20 2.24 6.68 -21.81
C THR A 20 2.14 6.10 -23.22
N THR A 21 2.59 4.85 -23.41
CA THR A 21 2.65 4.20 -24.74
C THR A 21 1.59 3.12 -24.94
N LEU A 22 0.89 2.72 -23.89
CA LEU A 22 -0.17 1.71 -23.89
C LEU A 22 -1.46 2.31 -23.32
N ASP A 23 -2.57 1.98 -23.95
CA ASP A 23 -3.89 2.26 -23.37
C ASP A 23 -4.11 1.30 -22.18
N LEU A 24 -3.77 1.77 -20.97
CA LEU A 24 -3.99 1.01 -19.73
C LEU A 24 -5.47 0.90 -19.35
N SER A 25 -6.38 1.53 -20.11
CA SER A 25 -7.83 1.49 -19.84
C SER A 25 -8.39 0.07 -19.92
N GLU A 26 -7.73 -0.84 -20.63
CA GLU A 26 -8.12 -2.24 -20.74
C GLU A 26 -7.59 -3.12 -19.61
N ASN A 27 -6.69 -2.59 -18.75
CA ASN A 27 -6.14 -3.37 -17.65
C ASN A 27 -7.09 -3.39 -16.45
N ALA A 28 -7.38 -4.60 -15.93
CA ALA A 28 -8.29 -4.80 -14.81
C ALA A 28 -7.91 -4.02 -13.52
N TYR A 29 -6.64 -3.64 -13.35
CA TYR A 29 -6.14 -2.88 -12.20
C TYR A 29 -6.19 -1.37 -12.37
N SER A 30 -6.49 -0.89 -13.57
CA SER A 30 -6.62 0.54 -13.92
C SER A 30 -8.08 0.96 -14.10
N ASP A 31 -9.04 0.05 -13.88
CA ASP A 31 -10.47 0.30 -14.03
C ASP A 31 -10.94 1.43 -13.10
N GLN A 32 -11.18 2.61 -13.68
CA GLN A 32 -11.68 3.80 -12.97
C GLN A 32 -13.20 3.72 -12.92
N ARG A 33 -13.76 3.40 -11.76
CA ARG A 33 -15.21 3.33 -11.55
C ARG A 33 -15.66 4.20 -10.38
N GLU A 34 -16.95 4.45 -10.28
CA GLU A 34 -17.52 5.14 -9.11
C GLU A 34 -17.18 4.38 -7.84
N VAL A 35 -16.58 5.07 -6.87
CA VAL A 35 -16.16 4.47 -5.61
C VAL A 35 -17.34 4.37 -4.66
N LYS A 36 -17.86 3.16 -4.48
CA LYS A 36 -18.92 2.84 -3.51
C LYS A 36 -18.38 2.16 -2.27
N ASN A 37 -17.38 1.30 -2.44
CA ASN A 37 -16.75 0.55 -1.37
C ASN A 37 -15.25 0.81 -1.38
N ILE A 38 -14.69 1.24 -0.24
CA ILE A 38 -13.27 1.49 -0.11
C ILE A 38 -12.66 0.62 1.00
N LEU A 39 -11.48 0.07 0.71
CA LEU A 39 -10.67 -0.65 1.69
C LEU A 39 -9.45 0.18 2.07
N ILE A 40 -9.29 0.45 3.35
CA ILE A 40 -8.15 1.16 3.92
C ILE A 40 -7.25 0.11 4.60
N VAL A 41 -6.04 -0.07 4.10
CA VAL A 41 -5.04 -0.95 4.70
C VAL A 41 -4.22 -0.14 5.69
N GLY A 42 -4.49 -0.31 6.99
CA GLY A 42 -3.78 0.41 8.05
C GLY A 42 -2.64 -0.43 8.64
N ILE A 43 -1.42 0.09 8.58
CA ILE A 43 -0.20 -0.61 9.03
C ILE A 43 0.27 -0.02 10.36
N THR A 44 0.13 -0.80 11.44
CA THR A 44 0.65 -0.46 12.78
C THR A 44 1.53 -1.60 13.31
N SER A 45 2.09 -1.42 14.49
CA SER A 45 2.83 -2.47 15.16
C SER A 45 1.94 -3.40 16.00
N ASN A 46 2.50 -4.54 16.38
CA ASN A 46 1.91 -5.43 17.38
C ASN A 46 2.16 -4.96 18.82
N ARG A 47 3.23 -4.19 19.03
CA ARG A 47 3.72 -3.79 20.36
C ARG A 47 3.57 -2.28 20.56
N GLY A 48 3.52 -1.85 21.81
CA GLY A 48 3.56 -0.44 22.19
C GLY A 48 4.97 0.11 22.37
N LEU A 49 5.07 1.19 23.14
CA LEU A 49 6.30 1.87 23.53
C LEU A 49 7.11 2.42 22.32
N CYS A 50 6.42 2.79 21.26
CA CYS A 50 6.99 3.40 20.05
C CYS A 50 6.51 4.83 19.82
N GLY A 51 6.35 5.59 20.90
CA GLY A 51 5.89 6.98 20.86
C GLY A 51 4.56 7.14 20.12
N GLY A 52 4.48 8.13 19.22
CA GLY A 52 3.28 8.42 18.44
C GLY A 52 3.03 7.50 17.24
N PHE A 53 3.93 6.55 16.95
CA PHE A 53 3.91 5.71 15.74
C PHE A 53 2.54 5.09 15.45
N ASN A 54 1.96 4.36 16.40
CA ASN A 54 0.65 3.72 16.21
C ASN A 54 -0.49 4.73 16.19
N ASN A 55 -0.48 5.68 17.11
CA ASN A 55 -1.56 6.66 17.25
C ASN A 55 -1.70 7.56 16.01
N ASN A 56 -0.60 7.91 15.38
CA ASN A 56 -0.62 8.72 14.16
C ASN A 56 -1.31 7.98 13.00
N ILE A 57 -1.05 6.68 12.83
CA ILE A 57 -1.75 5.85 11.83
C ILE A 57 -3.24 5.73 12.16
N ILE A 58 -3.57 5.39 13.40
CA ILE A 58 -4.97 5.25 13.84
C ILE A 58 -5.73 6.57 13.63
N LYS A 59 -5.12 7.71 13.99
CA LYS A 59 -5.71 9.03 13.76
C LYS A 59 -5.95 9.29 12.27
N ARG A 60 -4.97 8.98 11.40
CA ARG A 60 -5.13 9.17 9.95
C ARG A 60 -6.21 8.26 9.38
N VAL A 61 -6.25 7.00 9.78
CA VAL A 61 -7.31 6.07 9.34
C VAL A 61 -8.69 6.56 9.77
N ASN A 62 -8.85 7.03 11.01
CA ASN A 62 -10.13 7.60 11.46
C ASN A 62 -10.52 8.85 10.66
N GLN A 63 -9.58 9.74 10.36
CA GLN A 63 -9.83 10.91 9.49
C GLN A 63 -10.31 10.51 8.09
N LEU A 64 -9.78 9.43 7.53
CA LEU A 64 -10.24 8.91 6.23
C LEU A 64 -11.64 8.31 6.33
N VAL A 65 -11.89 7.51 7.36
CA VAL A 65 -13.15 6.79 7.58
C VAL A 65 -14.31 7.74 7.90
N GLU A 66 -14.08 8.76 8.73
CA GLU A 66 -15.11 9.68 9.23
C GLU A 66 -15.22 10.97 8.41
N GLY A 67 -14.24 11.23 7.53
CA GLY A 67 -14.16 12.42 6.71
C GLY A 67 -14.15 12.11 5.22
N GLU A 68 -12.95 11.93 4.65
CA GLU A 68 -12.74 11.84 3.20
C GLU A 68 -13.56 10.72 2.52
N TYR A 69 -13.76 9.58 3.21
CA TYR A 69 -14.41 8.39 2.66
C TYR A 69 -15.69 7.98 3.39
N GLN A 70 -16.28 8.86 4.20
CA GLN A 70 -17.43 8.49 5.05
C GLN A 70 -18.63 7.92 4.27
N ASP A 71 -18.87 8.40 3.06
CA ASP A 71 -20.00 8.02 2.20
C ASP A 71 -19.66 6.84 1.26
N MET A 72 -18.45 6.28 1.37
CA MET A 72 -17.92 5.23 0.48
C MET A 72 -17.81 3.86 1.19
N ASN A 73 -18.69 3.55 2.12
CA ASN A 73 -18.66 2.29 2.89
C ASN A 73 -17.24 1.87 3.30
N PRO A 74 -16.50 2.71 4.07
CA PRO A 74 -15.10 2.43 4.36
C PRO A 74 -14.96 1.23 5.29
N MET A 75 -14.16 0.25 4.86
CA MET A 75 -13.70 -0.88 5.66
C MET A 75 -12.19 -0.78 5.88
N VAL A 76 -11.71 -1.37 6.97
CA VAL A 76 -10.30 -1.29 7.35
C VAL A 76 -9.71 -2.68 7.48
N LEU A 77 -8.71 -2.98 6.64
CA LEU A 77 -7.83 -4.13 6.84
C LEU A 77 -6.71 -3.74 7.81
N CYS A 78 -6.69 -4.40 8.94
CA CYS A 78 -5.74 -4.11 10.01
C CYS A 78 -4.48 -4.99 9.88
N LEU A 79 -3.36 -4.40 9.48
CA LEU A 79 -2.04 -5.03 9.58
C LEU A 79 -1.35 -4.50 10.84
N GLY A 80 -1.32 -5.35 11.86
CA GLY A 80 -0.83 -5.05 13.21
C GLY A 80 -1.94 -4.98 14.26
N LYS A 81 -1.56 -5.39 15.48
CA LYS A 81 -2.52 -5.56 16.59
C LYS A 81 -3.10 -4.22 17.08
N LYS A 82 -2.29 -3.14 17.06
CA LYS A 82 -2.71 -1.87 17.68
C LYS A 82 -3.87 -1.20 16.96
N ILE A 83 -3.90 -1.22 15.62
CA ILE A 83 -5.05 -0.72 14.86
C ILE A 83 -6.24 -1.67 14.97
N LYS A 84 -6.02 -2.98 14.99
CA LYS A 84 -7.08 -3.99 15.12
C LYS A 84 -7.87 -3.83 16.42
N ASP A 85 -7.20 -3.56 17.53
CA ASP A 85 -7.82 -3.36 18.84
C ASP A 85 -8.78 -2.15 18.86
N VAL A 86 -8.52 -1.13 18.03
CA VAL A 86 -9.37 0.05 17.89
C VAL A 86 -10.51 -0.21 16.90
N VAL A 87 -10.17 -0.66 15.70
CA VAL A 87 -11.13 -0.81 14.58
C VAL A 87 -12.20 -1.89 14.87
N ARG A 88 -11.87 -2.94 15.63
CA ARG A 88 -12.88 -3.94 16.05
C ARG A 88 -14.08 -3.34 16.77
N LYS A 89 -13.88 -2.23 17.49
CA LYS A 89 -14.96 -1.57 18.25
C LYS A 89 -15.91 -0.78 17.35
N THR A 90 -15.49 -0.46 16.12
CA THR A 90 -16.29 0.33 15.16
C THR A 90 -17.11 -0.54 14.21
N GLY A 91 -16.92 -1.86 14.21
CA GLY A 91 -17.53 -2.78 13.26
C GLY A 91 -17.01 -2.68 11.83
N ARG A 92 -15.96 -1.88 11.58
CA ARG A 92 -15.39 -1.65 10.24
C ARG A 92 -14.18 -2.52 9.92
N ASN A 93 -13.87 -3.51 10.78
CA ASN A 93 -12.74 -4.40 10.56
C ASN A 93 -13.04 -5.40 9.44
N TYR A 94 -12.26 -5.32 8.36
CA TYR A 94 -12.32 -6.27 7.27
C TYR A 94 -11.40 -7.47 7.53
N SER A 95 -11.89 -8.66 7.25
CA SER A 95 -11.12 -9.91 7.28
C SER A 95 -11.82 -10.94 6.39
N ASN A 96 -11.06 -11.78 5.73
CA ASN A 96 -11.55 -12.97 5.02
C ASN A 96 -10.66 -14.17 5.31
N ASP A 97 -11.06 -15.36 4.88
CA ASP A 97 -10.35 -16.60 5.18
C ASP A 97 -8.93 -16.62 4.60
N THR A 98 -8.73 -16.05 3.41
CA THR A 98 -7.42 -15.96 2.77
C THR A 98 -6.46 -15.09 3.58
N LEU A 99 -6.91 -13.92 4.03
CA LEU A 99 -6.11 -13.02 4.87
C LEU A 99 -5.89 -13.60 6.28
N ALA A 100 -6.86 -14.33 6.81
CA ALA A 100 -6.73 -14.99 8.11
C ALA A 100 -5.72 -16.16 8.07
N ALA A 101 -5.52 -16.78 6.91
CA ALA A 101 -4.55 -17.85 6.71
C ALA A 101 -3.10 -17.35 6.58
N VAL A 102 -2.88 -16.08 6.26
CA VAL A 102 -1.54 -15.49 6.22
C VAL A 102 -1.00 -15.34 7.63
N PRO A 103 0.22 -15.83 7.94
CA PRO A 103 0.86 -15.60 9.23
C PRO A 103 0.91 -14.12 9.59
N ASP A 104 1.01 -13.82 10.90
CA ASP A 104 1.19 -12.44 11.32
C ASP A 104 2.42 -11.84 10.63
N ILE A 105 2.16 -10.89 9.72
CA ILE A 105 3.17 -10.32 8.83
C ILE A 105 4.37 -9.72 9.56
N PHE A 106 4.20 -9.29 10.82
CA PHE A 106 5.29 -8.72 11.62
C PHE A 106 6.11 -9.77 12.36
N ASN A 107 5.66 -11.01 12.44
CA ASN A 107 6.45 -12.13 12.92
C ASN A 107 7.34 -12.69 11.80
N GLU A 108 6.83 -12.70 10.58
CA GLU A 108 7.52 -13.21 9.39
C GLU A 108 7.40 -12.19 8.24
N LEU A 109 8.09 -11.05 8.39
CA LEU A 109 8.10 -10.00 7.38
C LEU A 109 9.03 -10.38 6.21
N ASN A 110 8.47 -11.09 5.25
CA ASN A 110 9.12 -11.49 4.01
C ASN A 110 8.26 -11.13 2.79
N PHE A 111 8.85 -11.23 1.60
CA PHE A 111 8.17 -10.88 0.35
C PHE A 111 7.04 -11.88 0.02
N GLU A 112 7.15 -13.13 0.41
CA GLU A 112 6.15 -14.17 0.14
C GLU A 112 4.85 -13.87 0.87
N ASN A 113 4.90 -13.61 2.18
CA ASN A 113 3.73 -13.25 2.98
C ASN A 113 3.11 -11.90 2.54
N ALA A 114 3.94 -10.90 2.24
CA ALA A 114 3.46 -9.63 1.70
C ALA A 114 2.79 -9.80 0.32
N SER A 115 3.33 -10.67 -0.53
CA SER A 115 2.77 -10.98 -1.85
C SER A 115 1.43 -11.69 -1.75
N ALA A 116 1.24 -12.57 -0.76
CA ALA A 116 -0.05 -13.24 -0.52
C ALA A 116 -1.13 -12.23 -0.13
N ILE A 117 -0.81 -11.27 0.75
CA ILE A 117 -1.72 -10.16 1.09
C ILE A 117 -2.01 -9.32 -0.15
N GLY A 118 -0.97 -8.92 -0.90
CA GLY A 118 -1.11 -8.13 -2.13
C GLY A 118 -1.96 -8.81 -3.19
N ALA A 119 -1.80 -10.13 -3.39
CA ALA A 119 -2.62 -10.91 -4.31
C ALA A 119 -4.10 -10.90 -3.90
N ASN A 120 -4.39 -11.08 -2.61
CA ASN A 120 -5.77 -11.01 -2.11
C ASN A 120 -6.38 -9.61 -2.32
N LEU A 121 -5.64 -8.53 -2.06
CA LEU A 121 -6.10 -7.17 -2.33
C LEU A 121 -6.44 -6.95 -3.81
N MET A 122 -5.61 -7.50 -4.71
CA MET A 122 -5.86 -7.44 -6.16
C MET A 122 -7.12 -8.21 -6.55
N ASP A 123 -7.36 -9.38 -5.95
CA ASP A 123 -8.56 -10.18 -6.20
C ASP A 123 -9.83 -9.50 -5.69
N LEU A 124 -9.77 -8.86 -4.51
CA LEU A 124 -10.88 -8.05 -3.96
C LEU A 124 -11.25 -6.88 -4.88
N PHE A 125 -10.27 -6.26 -5.52
CA PHE A 125 -10.52 -5.19 -6.49
C PHE A 125 -11.09 -5.73 -7.81
N LYS A 126 -10.55 -6.84 -8.34
CA LYS A 126 -11.06 -7.47 -9.57
C LYS A 126 -12.48 -8.00 -9.41
N SER A 127 -12.81 -8.58 -8.25
CA SER A 127 -14.16 -9.08 -7.94
C SER A 127 -15.18 -7.96 -7.70
N LYS A 128 -14.73 -6.69 -7.70
CA LYS A 128 -15.55 -5.50 -7.43
C LYS A 128 -16.13 -5.46 -6.00
N GLU A 129 -15.52 -6.19 -5.07
CA GLU A 129 -15.87 -6.07 -3.66
C GLU A 129 -15.47 -4.70 -3.10
N PHE A 130 -14.29 -4.20 -3.54
CA PHE A 130 -13.84 -2.83 -3.27
C PHE A 130 -13.47 -2.12 -4.56
N ASP A 131 -13.88 -0.86 -4.69
CA ASP A 131 -13.65 0.00 -5.85
C ASP A 131 -12.37 0.81 -5.73
N LYS A 132 -11.89 0.99 -4.51
CA LYS A 132 -10.65 1.69 -4.19
C LYS A 132 -9.96 1.04 -3.00
N ILE A 133 -8.63 0.92 -3.07
CA ILE A 133 -7.80 0.42 -1.98
C ILE A 133 -6.67 1.41 -1.73
N VAL A 134 -6.53 1.84 -0.48
CA VAL A 134 -5.46 2.76 -0.04
C VAL A 134 -4.66 2.15 1.10
N ILE A 135 -3.37 2.47 1.17
CA ILE A 135 -2.45 2.01 2.22
C ILE A 135 -2.07 3.21 3.08
N VAL A 136 -2.20 3.06 4.40
CA VAL A 136 -1.79 4.05 5.40
C VAL A 136 -0.67 3.48 6.25
N TYR A 137 0.50 4.10 6.20
CA TYR A 137 1.70 3.61 6.87
C TYR A 137 2.64 4.74 7.29
N ASN A 138 3.63 4.45 8.13
CA ASN A 138 4.71 5.37 8.45
C ASN A 138 5.89 5.15 7.51
N SER A 139 6.21 6.15 6.69
CA SER A 139 7.42 6.18 5.89
C SER A 139 8.62 6.56 6.74
N PHE A 140 9.68 5.77 6.68
CA PHE A 140 10.90 5.99 7.42
C PHE A 140 11.75 7.08 6.78
N VAL A 141 12.00 8.16 7.51
CA VAL A 141 12.97 9.21 7.12
C VAL A 141 14.28 8.99 7.87
N ASN A 142 14.22 8.95 9.20
CA ASN A 142 15.31 8.61 10.09
C ASN A 142 14.74 8.11 11.43
N ALA A 143 15.59 7.71 12.36
CA ALA A 143 15.14 7.15 13.64
C ALA A 143 14.25 8.11 14.46
N GLY A 144 14.44 9.42 14.33
CA GLY A 144 13.66 10.45 15.04
C GLY A 144 12.43 10.96 14.27
N VAL A 145 12.35 10.70 12.97
CA VAL A 145 11.30 11.26 12.10
C VAL A 145 10.67 10.19 11.24
N GLN A 146 9.37 10.03 11.39
CA GLN A 146 8.53 9.18 10.57
C GLN A 146 7.38 10.02 10.01
N LEU A 147 7.05 9.82 8.73
CA LEU A 147 5.97 10.53 8.05
C LEU A 147 4.81 9.60 7.76
N VAL A 148 3.63 9.94 8.24
CA VAL A 148 2.40 9.21 7.86
C VAL A 148 2.12 9.45 6.39
N LYS A 149 2.05 8.39 5.61
CA LYS A 149 1.67 8.43 4.20
C LYS A 149 0.36 7.70 3.97
N THR A 150 -0.42 8.23 3.05
CA THR A 150 -1.60 7.58 2.45
C THR A 150 -1.30 7.43 0.97
N GLU A 151 -1.13 6.20 0.51
CA GLU A 151 -0.84 5.90 -0.90
C GLU A 151 -1.99 5.10 -1.50
N GLN A 152 -2.42 5.46 -2.70
CA GLN A 152 -3.38 4.66 -3.42
C GLN A 152 -2.71 3.37 -3.92
N PHE A 153 -3.36 2.25 -3.66
CA PHE A 153 -2.91 0.93 -4.12
C PHE A 153 -3.66 0.53 -5.39
N LEU A 154 -4.97 0.65 -5.39
CA LEU A 154 -5.85 0.39 -6.54
C LEU A 154 -7.02 1.38 -6.56
N PRO A 155 -7.53 1.76 -7.75
CA PRO A 155 -6.95 1.48 -9.08
C PRO A 155 -5.61 2.17 -9.27
N ILE A 156 -4.80 1.66 -10.21
CA ILE A 156 -3.57 2.33 -10.64
C ILE A 156 -3.96 3.61 -11.38
N VAL A 157 -3.40 4.72 -10.95
CA VAL A 157 -3.54 6.00 -11.64
C VAL A 157 -2.37 6.13 -12.60
N PRO A 158 -2.62 6.23 -13.92
CA PRO A 158 -1.56 6.56 -14.86
C PRO A 158 -0.95 7.91 -14.49
N ALA A 159 0.38 8.01 -14.49
CA ALA A 159 1.04 9.28 -14.27
C ALA A 159 0.64 10.26 -15.37
N VAL A 160 -0.07 11.32 -15.00
CA VAL A 160 -0.28 12.47 -15.88
C VAL A 160 1.03 13.22 -15.91
N GLN A 161 1.77 13.11 -16.99
CA GLN A 161 2.95 13.94 -17.21
C GLN A 161 2.50 15.37 -17.48
N GLU A 162 2.57 16.23 -16.47
CA GLU A 162 2.71 17.66 -16.69
C GLU A 162 4.18 17.94 -17.07
N GLY A 163 4.45 18.04 -18.35
CA GLY A 163 5.71 18.60 -18.85
C GLY A 163 6.66 17.61 -19.53
N ASP A 164 6.98 17.93 -20.77
CA ASP A 164 8.08 17.48 -21.66
C ASP A 164 8.50 15.99 -21.62
N ALA A 165 7.95 15.26 -22.55
CA ALA A 165 8.42 13.95 -22.97
C ALA A 165 9.84 14.05 -23.62
N THR A 166 10.87 14.29 -22.82
CA THR A 166 12.25 14.16 -23.25
C THR A 166 12.88 12.96 -22.57
N GLY A 167 12.69 11.77 -23.18
CA GLY A 167 13.32 10.56 -22.71
C GLY A 167 12.58 9.26 -23.01
N ALA A 168 11.76 9.23 -24.06
CA ALA A 168 11.31 7.95 -24.62
C ALA A 168 12.54 7.26 -25.27
N GLY A 169 13.35 6.60 -24.44
CA GLY A 169 14.29 5.62 -24.94
C GLY A 169 13.50 4.57 -25.71
N ASP A 170 13.89 4.29 -26.95
CA ASP A 170 13.38 3.17 -27.73
C ASP A 170 13.75 1.86 -27.01
N TYR A 171 12.87 1.43 -26.09
CA TYR A 171 12.98 0.10 -25.51
C TYR A 171 12.37 -0.90 -26.47
N PHE A 172 13.15 -1.88 -26.89
CA PHE A 172 12.64 -3.05 -27.57
C PHE A 172 11.97 -3.95 -26.53
N PHE A 173 10.68 -4.22 -26.73
CA PHE A 173 9.90 -5.06 -25.83
C PHE A 173 9.68 -6.43 -26.49
N GLU A 174 10.17 -7.47 -25.86
CA GLU A 174 9.87 -8.86 -26.23
C GLU A 174 9.34 -9.60 -24.99
N PRO A 175 8.26 -10.35 -25.06
CA PRO A 175 7.49 -10.72 -26.27
C PRO A 175 6.52 -9.66 -26.78
N SER A 176 5.77 -8.98 -25.89
CA SER A 176 4.91 -7.84 -26.27
C SER A 176 4.75 -6.85 -25.11
N LYS A 177 4.48 -5.58 -25.43
CA LYS A 177 4.22 -4.54 -24.39
C LYS A 177 3.06 -4.93 -23.49
N ALA A 178 1.98 -5.51 -24.03
CA ALA A 178 0.80 -5.90 -23.27
C ALA A 178 1.11 -7.02 -22.27
N GLU A 179 1.82 -8.07 -22.69
CA GLU A 179 2.21 -9.18 -21.80
C GLU A 179 3.15 -8.72 -20.69
N ILE A 180 4.09 -7.80 -21.00
CA ILE A 180 4.99 -7.23 -20.00
C ILE A 180 4.20 -6.45 -18.96
N VAL A 181 3.20 -5.65 -19.36
CA VAL A 181 2.37 -4.88 -18.44
C VAL A 181 1.52 -5.79 -17.56
N GLU A 182 0.93 -6.86 -18.12
CA GLU A 182 0.15 -7.84 -17.35
C GLU A 182 0.99 -8.55 -16.28
N GLU A 183 2.28 -8.75 -16.49
CA GLU A 183 3.18 -9.34 -15.51
C GLU A 183 3.76 -8.31 -14.53
N LEU A 184 4.14 -7.12 -15.02
CA LEU A 184 4.78 -6.08 -14.21
C LEU A 184 3.82 -5.42 -13.22
N ILE A 185 2.56 -5.19 -13.60
CA ILE A 185 1.59 -4.51 -12.72
C ILE A 185 1.37 -5.29 -11.42
N PRO A 186 1.03 -6.59 -11.44
CA PRO A 186 0.89 -7.35 -10.20
C PRO A 186 2.17 -7.38 -9.37
N LYS A 187 3.33 -7.49 -10.03
CA LYS A 187 4.63 -7.47 -9.36
C LYS A 187 4.91 -6.13 -8.69
N SER A 188 4.61 -5.03 -9.38
CA SER A 188 4.77 -3.68 -8.83
C SER A 188 3.89 -3.44 -7.60
N LEU A 189 2.63 -3.85 -7.64
CA LEU A 189 1.70 -3.74 -6.51
C LEU A 189 2.20 -4.54 -5.29
N LYS A 190 2.65 -5.77 -5.50
CA LYS A 190 3.24 -6.57 -4.41
C LYS A 190 4.48 -5.91 -3.80
N ILE A 191 5.32 -5.30 -4.64
CA ILE A 191 6.51 -4.57 -4.19
C ILE A 191 6.14 -3.29 -3.46
N GLN A 192 5.12 -2.55 -3.91
CA GLN A 192 4.61 -1.35 -3.23
C GLN A 192 4.13 -1.69 -1.81
N LEU A 193 3.36 -2.76 -1.65
CA LEU A 193 2.91 -3.22 -0.33
C LEU A 193 4.09 -3.64 0.54
N PHE A 194 5.01 -4.45 0.01
CA PHE A 194 6.19 -4.90 0.75
C PHE A 194 7.10 -3.74 1.19
N LYS A 195 7.32 -2.75 0.30
CA LYS A 195 8.03 -1.52 0.63
C LYS A 195 7.36 -0.77 1.79
N SER A 196 6.03 -0.63 1.75
CA SER A 196 5.27 0.06 2.80
C SER A 196 5.38 -0.65 4.15
N LEU A 197 5.37 -1.99 4.16
CA LEU A 197 5.59 -2.80 5.35
C LEU A 197 7.01 -2.67 5.90
N LEU A 198 8.04 -2.69 5.03
CA LEU A 198 9.43 -2.49 5.43
C LEU A 198 9.67 -1.08 5.99
N ASP A 199 9.13 -0.05 5.34
CA ASP A 199 9.22 1.34 5.82
C ASP A 199 8.54 1.49 7.19
N SER A 200 7.36 0.88 7.37
CA SER A 200 6.64 0.88 8.64
C SER A 200 7.43 0.15 9.73
N SER A 201 8.01 -1.00 9.43
CA SER A 201 8.85 -1.75 10.39
C SER A 201 10.09 -0.98 10.82
N ALA A 202 10.81 -0.36 9.87
CA ALA A 202 11.96 0.49 10.18
C ALA A 202 11.55 1.72 11.02
N SER A 203 10.40 2.32 10.71
CA SER A 203 9.82 3.44 11.45
C SER A 203 9.46 3.07 12.89
N GLU A 204 8.88 1.87 13.08
CA GLU A 204 8.55 1.34 14.40
C GLU A 204 9.79 1.18 15.28
N HIS A 205 10.85 0.57 14.72
CA HIS A 205 12.09 0.39 15.46
C HIS A 205 12.76 1.70 15.80
N GLY A 206 12.82 2.65 14.87
CA GLY A 206 13.36 3.99 15.11
C GLY A 206 12.56 4.77 16.16
N ALA A 207 11.24 4.75 16.07
CA ALA A 207 10.36 5.41 17.04
C ALA A 207 10.49 4.81 18.44
N ARG A 208 10.60 3.48 18.55
CA ARG A 208 10.81 2.81 19.84
C ARG A 208 12.16 3.15 20.44
N MET A 209 13.23 3.11 19.65
CA MET A 209 14.57 3.49 20.10
C MET A 209 14.58 4.93 20.64
N THR A 210 13.98 5.87 19.90
CA THR A 210 13.90 7.28 20.32
C THR A 210 13.05 7.47 21.57
N ALA A 211 11.92 6.74 21.70
CA ALA A 211 11.06 6.81 22.88
C ALA A 211 11.75 6.28 24.14
N MET A 212 12.49 5.17 24.01
CA MET A 212 13.25 4.58 25.13
C MET A 212 14.47 5.41 25.54
N HIS A 213 15.07 6.12 24.58
CA HIS A 213 16.21 7.00 24.90
C HIS A 213 15.78 8.28 25.65
N LYS A 214 14.51 8.68 25.53
CA LYS A 214 13.93 9.86 26.20
C LYS A 214 13.29 9.55 27.56
N ALA A 215 13.12 8.26 27.88
CA ALA A 215 12.53 7.81 29.14
C ALA A 215 13.59 7.63 30.22
#